data_65de0b1cf273352fa863642271cb9c40
#
_entry.id   65de0b1cf273352fa863642271cb9c40
#
_cell.length_a   1.000
_cell.length_b   1.000
_cell.length_c   1.000
_cell.angle_alpha   90.00
_cell.angle_beta   90.00
_cell.angle_gamma   90.00
#
_symmetry.space_group_name_H-M   'P 1'
#
loop_
_entity.id
_entity.type
_entity.pdbx_description
1 polymer ?
#
loop_
_entity_poly.entity_id
_entity_poly.type
_entity_poly.pdbx_seq_one_letter_code
_entity_poly.pdbx_strand_id
1 'polypeptide(L)'
;MSDGKIIKVIFFGDIVGKPGRVAVRDFLQKNDTFKNYDFIIANIENASHGFGLTEKNYKDFLEYGINAMTCGNHIWDKRDIYNYIDSADKLLRPINYPQGTRGVGSRIFDMGEFKIGVINVLGRVFMNLVDSPWQMVKEEIERIKQITPIVVIDFHAEATAEKICFGKFCSELGASAFWGTHTHVQTADESIINGMGYITDAGFCGASDGVIGMDYQTSLARFLTAIPERYEVAKGETTQVNAVEVHIDSSSGKALSIKRIFCSRNNLEEESGNED
;
A
#
# COMPACT_ATOMS: atom_id res chain seq x y z
N MET A 1 7.80 28.23 18.98
CA MET A 1 7.18 27.13 18.25
C MET A 1 8.17 25.98 18.38
N SER A 2 7.79 24.85 18.98
CA SER A 2 8.69 23.68 19.04
C SER A 2 8.94 23.23 17.60
N ASP A 3 10.20 23.13 17.19
CA ASP A 3 10.54 22.52 15.91
C ASP A 3 9.95 21.10 15.89
N GLY A 4 9.10 20.82 14.88
CA GLY A 4 8.48 19.52 14.74
C GLY A 4 9.53 18.45 14.46
N LYS A 5 9.33 17.23 14.98
CA LYS A 5 10.16 16.08 14.60
C LYS A 5 9.87 15.73 13.14
N ILE A 6 10.91 15.37 12.38
CA ILE A 6 10.74 14.80 11.05
C ILE A 6 10.36 13.33 11.22
N ILE A 7 9.19 12.96 10.72
CA ILE A 7 8.67 11.60 10.72
C ILE A 7 8.96 10.97 9.37
N LYS A 8 9.66 9.83 9.38
CA LYS A 8 9.97 9.04 8.18
C LYS A 8 8.94 7.94 8.01
N VAL A 9 8.12 8.08 6.98
CA VAL A 9 7.10 7.10 6.60
C VAL A 9 7.57 6.35 5.36
N ILE A 10 7.46 5.02 5.36
CA ILE A 10 7.61 4.19 4.16
C ILE A 10 6.30 3.49 3.84
N PHE A 11 5.93 3.50 2.56
CA PHE A 11 4.80 2.77 2.01
C PHE A 11 5.28 1.76 0.98
N PHE A 12 4.93 0.49 1.15
CA PHE A 12 5.14 -0.55 0.16
C PHE A 12 3.93 -0.68 -0.74
N GLY A 13 4.15 -0.65 -2.06
CA GLY A 13 3.10 -0.91 -3.06
C GLY A 13 2.52 -2.31 -2.92
N ASP A 14 1.61 -2.67 -3.81
CA ASP A 14 0.84 -3.92 -3.76
C ASP A 14 1.74 -5.16 -3.54
N ILE A 15 1.59 -5.84 -2.40
CA ILE A 15 2.38 -7.04 -2.10
C ILE A 15 1.73 -8.27 -2.74
N VAL A 16 2.42 -8.88 -3.73
CA VAL A 16 1.87 -9.97 -4.53
C VAL A 16 2.46 -11.33 -4.13
N GLY A 17 1.62 -12.18 -3.59
CA GLY A 17 1.93 -13.58 -3.28
C GLY A 17 3.08 -13.80 -2.30
N LYS A 18 3.62 -15.02 -2.29
CA LYS A 18 4.79 -15.38 -1.45
C LYS A 18 6.04 -14.59 -1.84
N PRO A 19 6.39 -14.42 -3.14
CA PRO A 19 7.57 -13.65 -3.53
C PRO A 19 7.56 -12.24 -2.95
N GLY A 20 6.39 -11.53 -3.02
CA GLY A 20 6.26 -10.18 -2.47
C GLY A 20 6.41 -10.13 -0.95
N ARG A 21 5.78 -11.07 -0.22
CA ARG A 21 5.93 -11.14 1.24
C ARG A 21 7.38 -11.36 1.67
N VAL A 22 8.08 -12.27 0.97
CA VAL A 22 9.49 -12.55 1.25
C VAL A 22 10.36 -11.33 0.92
N ALA A 23 10.17 -10.70 -0.25
CA ALA A 23 10.94 -9.53 -0.65
C ALA A 23 10.80 -8.37 0.35
N VAL A 24 9.58 -8.08 0.82
CA VAL A 24 9.34 -7.02 1.81
C VAL A 24 9.91 -7.38 3.17
N ARG A 25 9.74 -8.63 3.64
CA ARG A 25 10.39 -9.10 4.87
C ARG A 25 11.90 -8.89 4.83
N ASP A 26 12.54 -9.38 3.78
CA ASP A 26 13.99 -9.33 3.63
C ASP A 26 14.49 -7.88 3.52
N PHE A 27 13.76 -7.01 2.83
CA PHE A 27 14.05 -5.59 2.77
C PHE A 27 14.03 -4.95 4.17
N LEU A 28 13.01 -5.24 4.96
CA LEU A 28 12.84 -4.66 6.29
C LEU A 28 13.85 -5.22 7.30
N GLN A 29 14.16 -6.52 7.23
CA GLN A 29 15.06 -7.19 8.16
C GLN A 29 16.53 -7.00 7.81
N LYS A 30 16.89 -6.71 6.55
CA LYS A 30 18.27 -6.49 6.13
C LYS A 30 18.86 -5.28 6.87
N ASN A 31 19.91 -5.52 7.66
CA ASN A 31 20.58 -4.49 8.46
C ASN A 31 19.63 -3.68 9.36
N ASP A 32 18.57 -4.32 9.87
CA ASP A 32 17.55 -3.65 10.70
C ASP A 32 16.91 -2.43 10.00
N THR A 33 16.71 -2.48 8.69
CA THR A 33 16.19 -1.35 7.88
C THR A 33 14.86 -0.79 8.42
N PHE A 34 14.04 -1.65 9.05
CA PHE A 34 12.79 -1.20 9.66
C PHE A 34 12.99 -0.13 10.76
N LYS A 35 14.15 -0.11 11.43
CA LYS A 35 14.50 0.90 12.45
C LYS A 35 14.74 2.30 11.87
N ASN A 36 14.91 2.41 10.55
CA ASN A 36 15.13 3.69 9.88
C ASN A 36 13.84 4.46 9.65
N TYR A 37 12.68 3.83 9.90
CA TYR A 37 11.36 4.40 9.65
C TYR A 37 10.55 4.51 10.94
N ASP A 38 9.90 5.65 11.12
CA ASP A 38 9.01 5.90 12.26
C ASP A 38 7.63 5.24 12.04
N PHE A 39 7.22 5.03 10.77
CA PHE A 39 5.95 4.39 10.43
C PHE A 39 6.03 3.63 9.10
N ILE A 40 5.59 2.38 9.11
CA ILE A 40 5.65 1.46 7.96
C ILE A 40 4.24 1.07 7.55
N ILE A 41 3.90 1.30 6.28
CA ILE A 41 2.60 0.97 5.68
C ILE A 41 2.82 0.06 4.47
N ALA A 42 1.88 -0.83 4.20
CA ALA A 42 1.91 -1.67 3.00
C ALA A 42 0.50 -1.93 2.47
N ASN A 43 0.35 -1.96 1.14
CA ASN A 43 -0.85 -2.52 0.53
C ASN A 43 -0.69 -4.04 0.40
N ILE A 44 -1.62 -4.78 1.04
CA ILE A 44 -1.49 -6.24 1.21
C ILE A 44 -2.60 -7.02 0.51
N GLU A 45 -3.38 -6.39 -0.36
CA GLU A 45 -4.55 -7.02 -0.97
C GLU A 45 -4.25 -8.27 -1.78
N ASN A 46 -3.04 -8.37 -2.37
CA ASN A 46 -2.61 -9.48 -3.22
C ASN A 46 -1.69 -10.48 -2.50
N ALA A 47 -1.56 -10.37 -1.17
CA ALA A 47 -0.55 -11.09 -0.40
C ALA A 47 -0.75 -12.62 -0.36
N SER A 48 -1.99 -13.11 -0.45
CA SER A 48 -2.30 -14.53 -0.29
C SER A 48 -2.58 -15.21 -1.63
N HIS A 49 -1.53 -15.77 -2.23
CA HIS A 49 -1.60 -16.42 -3.56
C HIS A 49 -2.09 -15.49 -4.68
N GLY A 50 -1.69 -14.22 -4.61
CA GLY A 50 -2.02 -13.20 -5.60
C GLY A 50 -3.33 -12.45 -5.38
N PHE A 51 -4.19 -12.90 -4.46
CA PHE A 51 -5.50 -12.27 -4.20
C PHE A 51 -5.92 -12.46 -2.74
N GLY A 52 -6.32 -11.36 -2.09
CA GLY A 52 -6.83 -11.35 -0.73
C GLY A 52 -5.75 -11.58 0.35
N LEU A 53 -6.21 -11.66 1.59
CA LEU A 53 -5.37 -11.81 2.78
C LEU A 53 -5.91 -12.93 3.69
N THR A 54 -5.02 -13.81 4.15
CA THR A 54 -5.31 -14.77 5.22
C THR A 54 -4.89 -14.22 6.58
N GLU A 55 -5.51 -14.69 7.67
CA GLU A 55 -5.14 -14.29 9.02
C GLU A 55 -3.66 -14.59 9.34
N LYS A 56 -3.16 -15.74 8.84
CA LYS A 56 -1.75 -16.08 8.98
C LYS A 56 -0.84 -15.02 8.38
N ASN A 57 -1.09 -14.62 7.12
CA ASN A 57 -0.26 -13.60 6.45
C ASN A 57 -0.41 -12.22 7.12
N TYR A 58 -1.59 -11.88 7.65
CA TYR A 58 -1.77 -10.68 8.48
C TYR A 58 -0.84 -10.68 9.70
N LYS A 59 -0.78 -11.82 10.42
CA LYS A 59 0.11 -11.98 11.58
C LYS A 59 1.60 -11.91 11.18
N ASP A 60 1.97 -12.56 10.07
CA ASP A 60 3.33 -12.48 9.53
C ASP A 60 3.74 -11.00 9.28
N PHE A 61 2.87 -10.18 8.72
CA PHE A 61 3.15 -8.75 8.48
C PHE A 61 3.30 -7.95 9.79
N LEU A 62 2.58 -8.29 10.84
CA LEU A 62 2.79 -7.68 12.15
C LEU A 62 4.20 -7.99 12.69
N GLU A 63 4.65 -9.23 12.51
CA GLU A 63 6.02 -9.67 12.91
C GLU A 63 7.11 -8.97 12.08
N TYR A 64 6.82 -8.58 10.82
CA TYR A 64 7.75 -7.81 9.99
C TYR A 64 7.85 -6.34 10.44
N GLY A 65 7.03 -5.91 11.39
CA GLY A 65 7.03 -4.54 11.92
C GLY A 65 6.14 -3.56 11.14
N ILE A 66 5.23 -4.06 10.27
CA ILE A 66 4.29 -3.18 9.55
C ILE A 66 3.27 -2.60 10.54
N ASN A 67 3.16 -1.27 10.55
CA ASN A 67 2.32 -0.53 11.47
C ASN A 67 0.87 -0.42 10.98
N ALA A 68 0.65 -0.27 9.67
CA ALA A 68 -0.66 -0.20 9.05
C ALA A 68 -0.68 -0.96 7.72
N MET A 69 -1.79 -1.61 7.43
CA MET A 69 -2.01 -2.38 6.20
C MET A 69 -3.23 -1.84 5.48
N THR A 70 -3.10 -1.55 4.20
CA THR A 70 -4.18 -1.11 3.31
C THR A 70 -4.52 -2.21 2.31
N CYS A 71 -5.66 -2.09 1.68
CA CYS A 71 -6.18 -3.06 0.72
C CYS A 71 -6.82 -2.34 -0.48
N GLY A 72 -7.32 -3.13 -1.42
CA GLY A 72 -8.11 -2.67 -2.55
C GLY A 72 -9.34 -3.54 -2.80
N ASN A 73 -9.62 -3.82 -4.06
CA ASN A 73 -10.79 -4.59 -4.49
C ASN A 73 -10.72 -6.10 -4.16
N HIS A 74 -9.53 -6.64 -3.90
CA HIS A 74 -9.33 -8.06 -3.59
C HIS A 74 -9.43 -8.39 -2.10
N ILE A 75 -9.77 -7.44 -1.23
CA ILE A 75 -9.85 -7.65 0.23
C ILE A 75 -10.76 -8.84 0.61
N TRP A 76 -11.83 -9.09 -0.17
CA TRP A 76 -12.83 -10.12 0.10
C TRP A 76 -12.57 -11.47 -0.58
N ASP A 77 -11.48 -11.64 -1.35
CA ASP A 77 -11.22 -12.84 -2.15
C ASP A 77 -10.84 -14.07 -1.30
N LYS A 78 -10.44 -13.86 -0.07
CA LYS A 78 -10.26 -14.94 0.92
C LYS A 78 -11.36 -14.89 1.98
N ARG A 79 -12.18 -15.94 2.04
CA ARG A 79 -13.27 -16.04 3.04
C ARG A 79 -12.77 -15.96 4.49
N ASP A 80 -11.52 -16.32 4.72
CA ASP A 80 -10.85 -16.24 6.01
C ASP A 80 -10.94 -14.85 6.64
N ILE A 81 -10.89 -13.78 5.79
CA ILE A 81 -10.98 -12.39 6.21
C ILE A 81 -12.20 -12.08 7.09
N TYR A 82 -13.35 -12.74 6.85
CA TYR A 82 -14.56 -12.53 7.62
C TYR A 82 -14.44 -12.96 9.09
N ASN A 83 -13.46 -13.79 9.42
CA ASN A 83 -13.28 -14.28 10.78
C ASN A 83 -12.49 -13.30 11.66
N TYR A 84 -11.69 -12.41 11.07
CA TYR A 84 -10.74 -11.61 11.85
C TYR A 84 -10.73 -10.10 11.52
N ILE A 85 -11.30 -9.64 10.39
CA ILE A 85 -11.18 -8.23 9.96
C ILE A 85 -11.64 -7.22 11.02
N ASP A 86 -12.68 -7.54 11.80
CA ASP A 86 -13.22 -6.63 12.81
C ASP A 86 -12.30 -6.50 14.03
N SER A 87 -11.41 -7.48 14.26
CA SER A 87 -10.39 -7.47 15.32
C SER A 87 -8.98 -7.15 14.82
N ALA A 88 -8.81 -6.96 13.51
CA ALA A 88 -7.52 -6.67 12.89
C ALA A 88 -7.18 -5.18 12.99
N ASP A 89 -6.65 -4.77 14.13
CA ASP A 89 -6.42 -3.34 14.47
C ASP A 89 -5.50 -2.58 13.52
N LYS A 90 -4.69 -3.27 12.72
CA LYS A 90 -3.78 -2.63 11.76
C LYS A 90 -4.21 -2.79 10.31
N LEU A 91 -5.37 -3.38 10.05
CA LEU A 91 -5.90 -3.61 8.72
C LEU A 91 -7.00 -2.61 8.39
N LEU A 92 -6.87 -1.95 7.23
CA LEU A 92 -7.85 -1.01 6.69
C LEU A 92 -8.37 -1.54 5.36
N ARG A 93 -9.68 -1.65 5.23
CA ARG A 93 -10.34 -1.83 3.94
C ARG A 93 -10.65 -0.46 3.31
N PRO A 94 -10.94 -0.35 2.02
CA PRO A 94 -11.40 0.92 1.46
C PRO A 94 -12.59 1.52 2.22
N ILE A 95 -12.48 2.81 2.55
CA ILE A 95 -13.48 3.51 3.38
C ILE A 95 -14.84 3.59 2.70
N ASN A 96 -14.84 3.68 1.38
CA ASN A 96 -16.03 3.88 0.56
C ASN A 96 -16.77 2.58 0.16
N TYR A 97 -16.54 1.48 0.86
CA TYR A 97 -17.50 0.37 0.84
C TYR A 97 -18.81 0.80 1.52
N PRO A 98 -19.97 0.27 1.11
CA PRO A 98 -21.27 0.64 1.68
C PRO A 98 -21.32 0.54 3.21
N GLN A 99 -22.17 1.37 3.82
CA GLN A 99 -22.37 1.35 5.27
C GLN A 99 -22.76 -0.06 5.75
N GLY A 100 -22.18 -0.48 6.87
CA GLY A 100 -22.39 -1.82 7.44
C GLY A 100 -21.40 -2.88 6.94
N THR A 101 -20.52 -2.55 5.98
CA THR A 101 -19.42 -3.45 5.60
C THR A 101 -18.45 -3.60 6.77
N ARG A 102 -18.05 -4.85 7.05
CA ARG A 102 -17.13 -5.21 8.14
C ARG A 102 -15.76 -4.53 7.99
N GLY A 103 -15.05 -4.39 9.12
CA GLY A 103 -13.77 -3.69 9.18
C GLY A 103 -13.89 -2.18 9.09
N VAL A 104 -12.78 -1.48 9.15
CA VAL A 104 -12.70 -0.01 9.12
C VAL A 104 -11.91 0.49 7.93
N GLY A 105 -12.22 1.70 7.44
CA GLY A 105 -11.56 2.28 6.26
C GLY A 105 -10.50 3.33 6.60
N SER A 106 -10.45 3.75 7.85
CA SER A 106 -9.46 4.70 8.36
C SER A 106 -9.15 4.42 9.83
N ARG A 107 -7.97 4.83 10.26
CA ARG A 107 -7.57 4.75 11.68
C ARG A 107 -6.50 5.79 12.00
N ILE A 108 -6.51 6.25 13.24
CA ILE A 108 -5.42 7.04 13.81
C ILE A 108 -4.55 6.09 14.63
N PHE A 109 -3.27 6.03 14.28
CA PHE A 109 -2.26 5.25 14.99
C PHE A 109 -1.51 6.17 15.95
N ASP A 110 -1.46 5.80 17.22
CA ASP A 110 -0.70 6.51 18.25
C ASP A 110 0.66 5.85 18.42
N MET A 111 1.71 6.59 18.06
CA MET A 111 3.10 6.11 18.11
C MET A 111 3.84 6.67 19.34
N GLY A 112 3.10 7.28 20.29
CA GLY A 112 3.65 7.93 21.49
C GLY A 112 4.13 9.35 21.20
N GLU A 113 5.15 9.52 20.40
CA GLU A 113 5.72 10.85 20.07
C GLU A 113 4.90 11.60 19.01
N PHE A 114 4.14 10.89 18.19
CA PHE A 114 3.26 11.47 17.16
C PHE A 114 2.05 10.56 16.93
N LYS A 115 1.03 11.13 16.29
CA LYS A 115 -0.11 10.37 15.77
C LYS A 115 -0.18 10.52 14.26
N ILE A 116 -0.63 9.47 13.57
CA ILE A 116 -0.80 9.46 12.13
C ILE A 116 -2.15 8.86 11.75
N GLY A 117 -2.92 9.59 10.96
CA GLY A 117 -4.15 9.09 10.36
C GLY A 117 -3.86 8.41 9.02
N VAL A 118 -4.37 7.20 8.85
CA VAL A 118 -4.29 6.46 7.58
C VAL A 118 -5.69 6.26 7.05
N ILE A 119 -5.91 6.59 5.78
CA ILE A 119 -7.17 6.40 5.06
C ILE A 119 -6.91 5.50 3.86
N ASN A 120 -7.67 4.43 3.72
CA ASN A 120 -7.67 3.57 2.53
C ASN A 120 -8.91 3.87 1.69
N VAL A 121 -8.75 4.03 0.39
CA VAL A 121 -9.81 4.46 -0.52
C VAL A 121 -9.79 3.61 -1.79
N LEU A 122 -10.97 3.30 -2.35
CA LEU A 122 -11.11 2.61 -3.63
C LEU A 122 -11.62 3.58 -4.71
N GLY A 123 -10.97 3.58 -5.87
CA GLY A 123 -11.46 4.28 -7.06
C GLY A 123 -12.73 3.65 -7.61
N ARG A 124 -13.35 4.33 -8.59
CA ARG A 124 -14.61 3.88 -9.19
C ARG A 124 -14.52 3.65 -10.69
N VAL A 125 -13.56 4.31 -11.36
CA VAL A 125 -13.40 4.19 -12.82
C VAL A 125 -12.75 2.85 -13.14
N PHE A 126 -13.50 1.96 -13.80
CA PHE A 126 -13.14 0.57 -14.11
C PHE A 126 -12.90 -0.32 -12.87
N MET A 127 -13.43 0.08 -11.72
CA MET A 127 -13.32 -0.62 -10.45
C MET A 127 -14.67 -1.19 -9.99
N ASN A 128 -14.67 -1.92 -8.88
CA ASN A 128 -15.87 -2.45 -8.26
C ASN A 128 -16.86 -1.32 -7.89
N LEU A 129 -18.13 -1.64 -7.84
CA LEU A 129 -19.16 -0.70 -7.39
C LEU A 129 -19.02 -0.43 -5.89
N VAL A 130 -18.64 0.80 -5.57
CA VAL A 130 -18.54 1.35 -4.22
C VAL A 130 -19.14 2.75 -4.17
N ASP A 131 -19.34 3.28 -2.98
CA ASP A 131 -19.83 4.63 -2.79
C ASP A 131 -18.81 5.69 -3.27
N SER A 132 -19.30 6.91 -3.56
CA SER A 132 -18.43 8.00 -3.96
C SER A 132 -17.48 8.40 -2.83
N PRO A 133 -16.16 8.42 -3.05
CA PRO A 133 -15.21 8.68 -1.97
C PRO A 133 -15.05 10.16 -1.61
N TRP A 134 -15.42 11.08 -2.50
CA TRP A 134 -15.05 12.50 -2.42
C TRP A 134 -15.49 13.17 -1.10
N GLN A 135 -16.78 13.12 -0.82
CA GLN A 135 -17.31 13.74 0.41
C GLN A 135 -16.87 12.98 1.66
N MET A 136 -16.88 11.66 1.59
CA MET A 136 -16.48 10.79 2.71
C MET A 136 -15.03 11.02 3.13
N VAL A 137 -14.10 11.13 2.16
CA VAL A 137 -12.69 11.38 2.45
C VAL A 137 -12.46 12.81 2.96
N LYS A 138 -13.21 13.80 2.44
CA LYS A 138 -13.15 15.15 2.97
C LYS A 138 -13.51 15.18 4.47
N GLU A 139 -14.66 14.62 4.81
CA GLU A 139 -15.13 14.56 6.22
C GLU A 139 -14.13 13.80 7.10
N GLU A 140 -13.55 12.74 6.59
CA GLU A 140 -12.59 11.93 7.33
C GLU A 140 -11.25 12.64 7.53
N ILE A 141 -10.73 13.35 6.54
CA ILE A 141 -9.54 14.21 6.69
C ILE A 141 -9.81 15.28 7.75
N GLU A 142 -10.96 15.97 7.67
CA GLU A 142 -11.35 16.99 8.63
C GLU A 142 -11.43 16.42 10.06
N ARG A 143 -12.02 15.23 10.23
CA ARG A 143 -12.10 14.53 11.53
C ARG A 143 -10.71 14.18 12.09
N ILE A 144 -9.84 13.61 11.26
CA ILE A 144 -8.49 13.21 11.69
C ILE A 144 -7.68 14.44 12.07
N LYS A 145 -7.80 15.54 11.34
CA LYS A 145 -7.06 16.80 11.58
C LYS A 145 -7.45 17.49 12.88
N GLN A 146 -8.56 17.12 13.55
CA GLN A 146 -8.85 17.55 14.92
C GLN A 146 -7.94 16.87 15.95
N ILE A 147 -7.26 15.77 15.58
CA ILE A 147 -6.47 14.93 16.51
C ILE A 147 -4.99 14.96 16.16
N THR A 148 -4.65 14.97 14.86
CA THR A 148 -3.27 15.00 14.35
C THR A 148 -3.20 15.72 13.02
N PRO A 149 -2.14 16.51 12.75
CA PRO A 149 -1.96 17.13 11.45
C PRO A 149 -1.53 16.13 10.35
N ILE A 150 -1.07 14.91 10.71
CA ILE A 150 -0.53 13.94 9.77
C ILE A 150 -1.64 13.04 9.26
N VAL A 151 -1.95 13.14 7.96
CA VAL A 151 -2.95 12.31 7.27
C VAL A 151 -2.33 11.73 5.99
N VAL A 152 -2.30 10.40 5.87
CA VAL A 152 -1.79 9.71 4.69
C VAL A 152 -2.89 8.87 4.04
N ILE A 153 -2.87 8.76 2.71
CA ILE A 153 -3.95 8.18 1.92
C ILE A 153 -3.38 7.18 0.92
N ASP A 154 -3.90 5.94 0.97
CA ASP A 154 -3.76 4.95 -0.09
C ASP A 154 -5.01 4.97 -0.96
N PHE A 155 -4.86 5.33 -2.24
CA PHE A 155 -5.93 5.36 -3.22
C PHE A 155 -5.76 4.25 -4.25
N HIS A 156 -6.45 3.15 -4.01
CA HIS A 156 -6.41 1.98 -4.85
C HIS A 156 -7.34 2.14 -6.06
N ALA A 157 -6.81 2.48 -7.22
CA ALA A 157 -7.60 2.85 -8.39
C ALA A 157 -6.90 2.50 -9.71
N GLU A 158 -7.69 2.16 -10.73
CA GLU A 158 -7.20 1.85 -12.09
C GLU A 158 -6.84 3.13 -12.86
N ALA A 159 -7.75 4.10 -12.93
CA ALA A 159 -7.64 5.22 -13.85
C ALA A 159 -6.65 6.30 -13.38
N THR A 160 -5.60 6.56 -14.15
CA THR A 160 -4.61 7.61 -13.89
C THR A 160 -5.25 8.98 -13.67
N ALA A 161 -6.24 9.34 -14.50
CA ALA A 161 -6.92 10.63 -14.37
C ALA A 161 -7.69 10.75 -13.04
N GLU A 162 -8.30 9.67 -12.56
CA GLU A 162 -8.99 9.63 -11.27
C GLU A 162 -7.97 9.81 -10.13
N LYS A 163 -6.83 9.11 -10.18
CA LYS A 163 -5.74 9.24 -9.20
C LYS A 163 -5.22 10.66 -9.10
N ILE A 164 -4.88 11.28 -10.23
CA ILE A 164 -4.37 12.66 -10.27
C ILE A 164 -5.39 13.66 -9.73
N CYS A 165 -6.64 13.55 -10.17
CA CYS A 165 -7.71 14.44 -9.72
C CYS A 165 -7.97 14.31 -8.22
N PHE A 166 -8.08 13.08 -7.73
CA PHE A 166 -8.33 12.79 -6.32
C PHE A 166 -7.13 13.19 -5.43
N GLY A 167 -5.89 12.98 -5.90
CA GLY A 167 -4.69 13.44 -5.20
C GLY A 167 -4.64 14.97 -5.05
N LYS A 168 -4.95 15.72 -6.11
CA LYS A 168 -5.04 17.18 -6.03
C LYS A 168 -6.11 17.63 -5.03
N PHE A 169 -7.29 17.03 -5.07
CA PHE A 169 -8.35 17.28 -4.10
C PHE A 169 -7.90 17.03 -2.66
N CYS A 170 -7.24 15.90 -2.38
CA CYS A 170 -6.72 15.59 -1.05
C CYS A 170 -5.64 16.58 -0.61
N SER A 171 -4.82 17.09 -1.55
CA SER A 171 -3.79 18.10 -1.25
C SER A 171 -4.40 19.45 -0.82
N GLU A 172 -5.51 19.85 -1.42
CA GLU A 172 -6.27 21.05 -1.04
C GLU A 172 -6.88 20.92 0.37
N LEU A 173 -7.22 19.71 0.79
CA LEU A 173 -7.71 19.41 2.14
C LEU A 173 -6.57 19.29 3.16
N GLY A 174 -5.31 19.36 2.72
CA GLY A 174 -4.13 19.33 3.57
C GLY A 174 -3.75 17.94 4.06
N ALA A 175 -3.92 16.91 3.24
CA ALA A 175 -3.29 15.61 3.46
C ALA A 175 -1.76 15.74 3.46
N SER A 176 -1.07 14.83 4.17
CA SER A 176 0.39 14.82 4.29
C SER A 176 1.07 14.01 3.19
N ALA A 177 0.47 12.88 2.82
CA ALA A 177 0.95 12.04 1.72
C ALA A 177 -0.22 11.33 1.03
N PHE A 178 -0.03 11.08 -0.26
CA PHE A 178 -0.94 10.37 -1.14
C PHE A 178 -0.13 9.48 -2.09
N TRP A 179 -0.49 8.24 -2.15
CA TRP A 179 0.02 7.28 -3.13
C TRP A 179 -1.14 6.49 -3.75
N GLY A 180 -1.08 6.35 -5.07
CA GLY A 180 -1.95 5.42 -5.77
C GLY A 180 -1.39 4.00 -5.71
N THR A 181 -2.28 3.02 -5.88
CA THR A 181 -1.98 1.58 -5.98
C THR A 181 -2.84 0.93 -7.07
N HIS A 182 -2.76 -0.36 -7.28
CA HIS A 182 -3.53 -1.20 -8.21
C HIS A 182 -2.84 -1.56 -9.53
N THR A 183 -2.20 -0.61 -10.22
CA THR A 183 -1.68 -0.89 -11.57
C THR A 183 -0.39 -1.71 -11.55
N HIS A 184 0.24 -1.84 -10.38
CA HIS A 184 1.50 -2.56 -10.18
C HIS A 184 2.70 -1.99 -10.96
N VAL A 185 2.59 -0.76 -11.46
CA VAL A 185 3.70 -0.07 -12.16
C VAL A 185 4.02 1.21 -11.43
N GLN A 186 5.20 1.29 -10.83
CA GLN A 186 5.64 2.49 -10.12
C GLN A 186 5.81 3.65 -11.11
N THR A 187 5.05 4.72 -10.91
CA THR A 187 5.15 5.92 -11.76
C THR A 187 6.32 6.82 -11.34
N ALA A 188 6.78 7.68 -12.26
CA ALA A 188 7.95 8.53 -12.08
C ALA A 188 7.56 10.00 -11.89
N ASP A 189 6.48 10.24 -11.14
CA ASP A 189 5.85 11.54 -10.97
C ASP A 189 5.79 12.00 -9.50
N GLU A 190 6.63 11.40 -8.66
CA GLU A 190 6.71 11.78 -7.25
C GLU A 190 7.02 13.29 -7.12
N SER A 191 6.21 13.96 -6.35
CA SER A 191 6.26 15.43 -6.20
C SER A 191 5.63 15.89 -4.89
N ILE A 192 5.86 17.14 -4.53
CA ILE A 192 5.16 17.79 -3.42
C ILE A 192 4.12 18.75 -3.98
N ILE A 193 2.84 18.51 -3.66
CA ILE A 193 1.70 19.30 -4.09
C ILE A 193 1.05 19.92 -2.85
N ASN A 194 1.03 21.24 -2.72
CA ASN A 194 0.46 21.96 -1.56
C ASN A 194 1.00 21.49 -0.19
N GLY A 195 2.23 20.95 -0.14
CA GLY A 195 2.82 20.38 1.07
C GLY A 195 2.44 18.92 1.32
N MET A 196 1.80 18.25 0.38
CA MET A 196 1.53 16.81 0.39
C MET A 196 2.51 16.07 -0.52
N GLY A 197 3.15 15.00 -0.03
CA GLY A 197 3.91 14.09 -0.89
C GLY A 197 2.95 13.27 -1.77
N TYR A 198 3.16 13.28 -3.08
CA TYR A 198 2.28 12.66 -4.06
C TYR A 198 3.03 11.74 -5.02
N ILE A 199 2.44 10.59 -5.33
CA ILE A 199 2.80 9.72 -6.46
C ILE A 199 1.54 9.06 -7.03
N THR A 200 1.44 8.96 -8.36
CA THR A 200 0.26 8.37 -9.03
C THR A 200 0.13 6.87 -8.77
N ASP A 201 1.23 6.12 -8.73
CA ASP A 201 1.23 4.71 -8.36
C ASP A 201 2.54 4.30 -7.68
N ALA A 202 2.42 3.63 -6.55
CA ALA A 202 3.57 3.15 -5.78
C ALA A 202 4.21 1.89 -6.36
N GLY A 203 3.55 1.23 -7.33
CA GLY A 203 4.00 -0.04 -7.90
C GLY A 203 3.67 -1.25 -7.05
N PHE A 204 4.43 -2.34 -7.19
CA PHE A 204 4.21 -3.57 -6.45
C PHE A 204 5.50 -4.18 -5.88
N CYS A 205 5.32 -5.05 -4.90
CA CYS A 205 6.38 -5.89 -4.36
C CYS A 205 6.07 -7.35 -4.71
N GLY A 206 6.96 -8.02 -5.44
CA GLY A 206 6.69 -9.37 -5.89
C GLY A 206 7.67 -9.88 -6.93
N ALA A 207 7.27 -10.96 -7.59
CA ALA A 207 8.03 -11.57 -8.69
C ALA A 207 8.11 -10.63 -9.90
N SER A 208 9.32 -10.27 -10.30
CA SER A 208 9.57 -9.40 -11.47
C SER A 208 9.82 -10.19 -12.76
N ASP A 209 9.93 -11.50 -12.67
CA ASP A 209 10.05 -12.46 -13.79
C ASP A 209 8.72 -12.84 -14.46
N GLY A 210 7.62 -12.19 -14.03
CA GLY A 210 6.28 -12.37 -14.57
C GLY A 210 5.67 -11.11 -15.15
N VAL A 211 4.34 -11.09 -15.21
CA VAL A 211 3.52 -9.94 -15.64
C VAL A 211 2.83 -9.35 -14.43
N ILE A 212 3.30 -8.20 -13.94
CA ILE A 212 2.78 -7.54 -12.74
C ILE A 212 2.66 -8.47 -11.51
N GLY A 213 3.63 -9.39 -11.34
CA GLY A 213 3.65 -10.38 -10.27
C GLY A 213 2.99 -11.71 -10.59
N MET A 214 2.30 -11.84 -11.73
CA MET A 214 1.62 -13.06 -12.16
C MET A 214 2.45 -13.83 -13.21
N ASP A 215 2.20 -15.14 -13.33
CA ASP A 215 2.89 -15.99 -14.28
C ASP A 215 2.72 -15.52 -15.73
N TYR A 216 3.83 -15.51 -16.49
CA TYR A 216 3.83 -15.00 -17.85
C TYR A 216 2.97 -15.85 -18.78
N GLN A 217 3.03 -17.19 -18.68
CA GLN A 217 2.35 -18.08 -19.62
C GLN A 217 0.82 -18.01 -19.44
N THR A 218 0.35 -17.99 -18.20
CA THR A 218 -1.08 -17.83 -17.91
C THR A 218 -1.59 -16.46 -18.32
N SER A 219 -0.79 -15.41 -18.12
CA SER A 219 -1.13 -14.06 -18.56
C SER A 219 -1.18 -13.96 -20.08
N LEU A 220 -0.19 -14.51 -20.79
CA LEU A 220 -0.12 -14.50 -22.25
C LEU A 220 -1.32 -15.24 -22.87
N ALA A 221 -1.65 -16.43 -22.35
CA ALA A 221 -2.78 -17.22 -22.83
C ALA A 221 -4.09 -16.44 -22.81
N ARG A 222 -4.35 -15.68 -21.74
CA ARG A 222 -5.54 -14.81 -21.62
C ARG A 222 -5.59 -13.73 -22.69
N PHE A 223 -4.46 -13.08 -22.99
CA PHE A 223 -4.42 -12.03 -24.02
C PHE A 223 -4.57 -12.60 -25.44
N LEU A 224 -4.00 -13.78 -25.69
CA LEU A 224 -4.08 -14.42 -27.02
C LEU A 224 -5.46 -15.00 -27.32
N THR A 225 -6.15 -15.54 -26.32
CA THR A 225 -7.37 -16.31 -26.53
C THR A 225 -8.64 -15.59 -26.06
N ALA A 226 -8.52 -14.55 -25.23
CA ALA A 226 -9.61 -13.92 -24.51
C ALA A 226 -10.41 -14.89 -23.60
N ILE A 227 -9.89 -16.10 -23.35
CA ILE A 227 -10.50 -17.09 -22.45
C ILE A 227 -10.01 -16.80 -21.04
N PRO A 228 -10.92 -16.70 -20.03
CA PRO A 228 -10.53 -16.53 -18.65
C PRO A 228 -9.72 -17.73 -18.13
N GLU A 229 -8.46 -17.52 -17.85
CA GLU A 229 -7.57 -18.46 -17.18
C GLU A 229 -7.43 -18.05 -15.70
N ARG A 230 -7.18 -19.01 -14.82
CA ARG A 230 -6.87 -18.69 -13.43
C ARG A 230 -5.46 -18.08 -13.37
N TYR A 231 -5.37 -16.89 -12.79
CA TYR A 231 -4.06 -16.30 -12.55
C TYR A 231 -3.27 -17.11 -11.52
N GLU A 232 -2.01 -17.34 -11.84
CA GLU A 232 -1.02 -17.90 -10.92
C GLU A 232 0.03 -16.84 -10.60
N VAL A 233 0.56 -16.85 -9.37
CA VAL A 233 1.67 -15.98 -9.00
C VAL A 233 2.93 -16.49 -9.67
N ALA A 234 3.74 -15.62 -10.25
CA ALA A 234 5.02 -15.98 -10.83
C ALA A 234 5.97 -16.61 -9.78
N LYS A 235 6.90 -17.43 -10.21
CA LYS A 235 7.77 -18.21 -9.31
C LYS A 235 8.64 -17.34 -8.42
N GLY A 236 9.08 -16.17 -8.93
CA GLY A 236 9.91 -15.24 -8.19
C GLY A 236 11.39 -15.60 -8.22
N GLU A 237 11.86 -16.08 -9.37
CA GLU A 237 13.31 -16.24 -9.62
C GLU A 237 14.03 -14.90 -9.45
N THR A 238 13.37 -13.84 -9.91
CA THR A 238 13.73 -12.47 -9.56
C THR A 238 12.57 -11.78 -8.84
N THR A 239 12.90 -10.94 -7.86
CA THR A 239 11.90 -10.18 -7.12
C THR A 239 12.20 -8.69 -7.14
N GLN A 240 11.17 -7.88 -6.98
CA GLN A 240 11.29 -6.44 -6.80
C GLN A 240 10.54 -5.97 -5.58
N VAL A 241 11.02 -4.85 -5.03
CA VAL A 241 10.34 -4.05 -4.01
C VAL A 241 10.18 -2.65 -4.56
N ASN A 242 8.93 -2.22 -4.73
CA ASN A 242 8.58 -0.83 -4.96
C ASN A 242 8.04 -0.24 -3.67
N ALA A 243 8.60 0.87 -3.25
CA ALA A 243 8.14 1.61 -2.08
C ALA A 243 8.26 3.12 -2.30
N VAL A 244 7.63 3.87 -1.41
CA VAL A 244 7.68 5.33 -1.39
C VAL A 244 8.05 5.77 0.02
N GLU A 245 9.11 6.56 0.15
CA GLU A 245 9.52 7.18 1.40
C GLU A 245 9.09 8.63 1.42
N VAL A 246 8.44 9.05 2.50
CA VAL A 246 8.01 10.44 2.71
C VAL A 246 8.52 10.92 4.06
N HIS A 247 9.14 12.10 4.07
CA HIS A 247 9.50 12.78 5.31
C HIS A 247 8.46 13.86 5.61
N ILE A 248 7.86 13.79 6.78
CA ILE A 248 6.75 14.67 7.21
C ILE A 248 7.16 15.44 8.45
N ASP A 249 6.93 16.73 8.46
CA ASP A 249 7.04 17.54 9.67
C ASP A 249 5.86 17.25 10.60
N SER A 250 6.13 16.77 11.82
CA SER A 250 5.10 16.29 12.74
C SER A 250 4.21 17.42 13.30
N SER A 251 4.69 18.66 13.26
CA SER A 251 3.95 19.81 13.80
C SER A 251 2.94 20.37 12.80
N SER A 252 3.31 20.40 11.52
CA SER A 252 2.48 20.95 10.44
C SER A 252 1.74 19.89 9.62
N GLY A 253 2.18 18.64 9.67
CA GLY A 253 1.72 17.57 8.80
C GLY A 253 2.19 17.70 7.35
N LYS A 254 3.07 18.64 7.02
CA LYS A 254 3.55 18.84 5.65
C LYS A 254 4.67 17.89 5.30
N ALA A 255 4.61 17.32 4.10
CA ALA A 255 5.74 16.59 3.52
C ALA A 255 6.89 17.54 3.19
N LEU A 256 8.08 17.17 3.61
CA LEU A 256 9.34 17.85 3.32
C LEU A 256 10.05 17.24 2.11
N SER A 257 9.90 15.93 1.92
CA SER A 257 10.43 15.22 0.77
C SER A 257 9.61 13.97 0.50
N ILE A 258 9.65 13.53 -0.75
CA ILE A 258 9.14 12.24 -1.21
C ILE A 258 10.14 11.64 -2.17
N LYS A 259 10.37 10.34 -2.10
CA LYS A 259 11.20 9.62 -3.06
C LYS A 259 10.69 8.20 -3.31
N ARG A 260 10.85 7.73 -4.53
CA ARG A 260 10.66 6.33 -4.88
C ARG A 260 11.82 5.47 -4.39
N ILE A 261 11.49 4.25 -4.00
CA ILE A 261 12.46 3.20 -3.74
C ILE A 261 12.14 2.06 -4.71
N PHE A 262 13.17 1.63 -5.43
CA PHE A 262 13.13 0.46 -6.28
C PHE A 262 14.32 -0.43 -5.94
N CYS A 263 14.06 -1.66 -5.52
CA CYS A 263 15.07 -2.67 -5.31
C CYS A 263 14.69 -3.91 -6.12
N SER A 264 15.67 -4.48 -6.81
CA SER A 264 15.52 -5.76 -7.52
C SER A 264 16.56 -6.74 -6.99
N ARG A 265 16.19 -8.02 -6.89
CA ARG A 265 17.04 -9.10 -6.38
C ARG A 265 16.88 -10.33 -7.26
N ASN A 266 18.01 -10.96 -7.57
CA ASN A 266 18.02 -12.27 -8.21
C ASN A 266 18.12 -13.36 -7.12
N ASN A 267 17.09 -14.16 -6.95
CA ASN A 267 17.04 -15.17 -5.90
C ASN A 267 17.82 -16.46 -6.26
N LEU A 268 18.13 -16.67 -7.57
CA LEU A 268 18.91 -17.83 -8.03
C LEU A 268 20.39 -17.76 -7.62
N GLU A 269 20.94 -16.56 -7.42
CA GLU A 269 22.36 -16.39 -7.04
C GLU A 269 22.63 -16.73 -5.56
N GLU A 270 21.61 -16.75 -4.72
CA GLU A 270 21.77 -17.02 -3.28
C GLU A 270 21.63 -18.49 -2.92
N GLU A 271 20.90 -19.29 -3.69
CA GLU A 271 20.84 -20.75 -3.50
C GLU A 271 22.16 -21.42 -3.89
N SER A 272 22.91 -20.83 -4.84
CA SER A 272 24.22 -21.34 -5.28
C SER A 272 25.40 -20.96 -4.37
N GLY A 273 25.22 -20.04 -3.43
CA GLY A 273 26.25 -19.57 -2.49
C GLY A 273 26.32 -20.34 -1.16
N ASN A 274 25.42 -21.30 -0.93
CA ASN A 274 25.37 -22.10 0.31
C ASN A 274 25.81 -23.57 0.13
N GLU A 275 26.47 -23.90 -0.98
CA GLU A 275 27.05 -25.24 -1.25
C GLU A 275 28.58 -25.23 -1.24
N ASP A 276 29.25 -24.45 -0.36
CA ASP A 276 30.67 -24.57 -0.06
C ASP A 276 30.93 -24.74 1.45
#